data_259f73f2fe763d087a4712a93904417a
#
_entry.id   259f73f2fe763d087a4712a93904417a
#
_cell.length_a   1.000
_cell.length_b   1.000
_cell.length_c   1.000
_cell.angle_alpha   90.00
_cell.angle_beta   90.00
_cell.angle_gamma   90.00
#
_symmetry.space_group_name_H-M   'P 1'
#
loop_
_entity.id
_entity.type
_entity.pdbx_description
1 polymer ?
#
loop_
_entity_poly.entity_id
_entity_poly.type
_entity_poly.pdbx_seq_one_letter_code
_entity_poly.pdbx_strand_id
1 'polypeptide(L)'
;MERGVALVIVLVLLAILTMLVVASTGTATAELAMAGNEQYREHASDAASTGIEQALTNLSATPTATAIETGPTAVPGTTMDSYTTSIRFAGEEMGLPQSSAEKLIGYHYVIDSAGVSLRGAVDEQTQGVLVVAPAGSTATYTRAGTGLAGGSSP
;
A
#
# COMPACT_ATOMS: atom_id res chain seq x y z
N MET A 1 -56.58 -4.78 43.90
CA MET A 1 -55.95 -3.71 43.08
C MET A 1 -54.45 -3.93 42.77
N GLU A 2 -53.74 -4.81 43.50
CA GLU A 2 -52.28 -4.99 43.30
C GLU A 2 -51.87 -5.72 42.02
N ARG A 3 -52.71 -6.59 41.46
CA ARG A 3 -52.38 -7.37 40.25
C ARG A 3 -52.30 -6.48 38.97
N GLY A 4 -53.03 -5.36 38.93
CA GLY A 4 -52.97 -4.42 37.80
C GLY A 4 -51.66 -3.59 37.78
N VAL A 5 -51.18 -3.21 38.96
CA VAL A 5 -49.96 -2.41 39.10
C VAL A 5 -48.73 -3.23 38.67
N ALA A 6 -48.67 -4.53 39.03
CA ALA A 6 -47.60 -5.41 38.62
C ALA A 6 -47.51 -5.56 37.09
N LEU A 7 -48.63 -5.66 36.41
CA LEU A 7 -48.68 -5.76 34.95
C LEU A 7 -48.13 -4.49 34.26
N VAL A 8 -48.47 -3.31 34.78
CA VAL A 8 -47.99 -2.03 34.24
C VAL A 8 -46.46 -1.91 34.43
N ILE A 9 -45.93 -2.31 35.58
CA ILE A 9 -44.50 -2.29 35.86
C ILE A 9 -43.77 -3.21 34.90
N VAL A 10 -44.28 -4.41 34.66
CA VAL A 10 -43.66 -5.38 33.73
C VAL A 10 -43.67 -4.83 32.29
N LEU A 11 -44.76 -4.21 31.84
CA LEU A 11 -44.87 -3.60 30.53
C LEU A 11 -43.85 -2.43 30.34
N VAL A 12 -43.74 -1.58 31.35
CA VAL A 12 -42.78 -0.47 31.33
C VAL A 12 -41.32 -1.02 31.29
N LEU A 13 -41.05 -2.03 32.09
CA LEU A 13 -39.73 -2.64 32.13
C LEU A 13 -39.39 -3.32 30.81
N LEU A 14 -40.34 -4.01 30.18
CA LEU A 14 -40.18 -4.60 28.85
C LEU A 14 -39.93 -3.54 27.78
N ALA A 15 -40.65 -2.41 27.84
CA ALA A 15 -40.49 -1.30 26.91
C ALA A 15 -39.09 -0.68 27.02
N ILE A 16 -38.57 -0.50 28.24
CA ILE A 16 -37.21 0.02 28.48
C ILE A 16 -36.15 -0.97 27.96
N LEU A 17 -36.32 -2.27 28.25
CA LEU A 17 -35.40 -3.30 27.76
C LEU A 17 -35.38 -3.38 26.22
N THR A 18 -36.55 -3.32 25.58
CA THR A 18 -36.60 -3.31 24.10
C THR A 18 -35.95 -2.09 23.51
N MET A 19 -36.11 -0.91 24.09
CA MET A 19 -35.44 0.31 23.65
C MET A 19 -33.92 0.19 23.76
N LEU A 20 -33.43 -0.41 24.83
CA LEU A 20 -32.02 -0.62 25.09
C LEU A 20 -31.39 -1.61 24.07
N VAL A 21 -32.10 -2.69 23.76
CA VAL A 21 -31.68 -3.68 22.76
C VAL A 21 -31.64 -3.07 21.36
N VAL A 22 -32.66 -2.29 20.97
CA VAL A 22 -32.67 -1.63 19.66
C VAL A 22 -31.53 -0.62 19.52
N ALA A 23 -31.25 0.16 20.56
CA ALA A 23 -30.13 1.10 20.56
C ALA A 23 -28.78 0.38 20.41
N SER A 24 -28.60 -0.74 21.11
CA SER A 24 -27.36 -1.54 21.04
C SER A 24 -27.11 -2.17 19.66
N THR A 25 -28.17 -2.65 18.98
CA THR A 25 -28.02 -3.25 17.65
C THR A 25 -27.62 -2.22 16.59
N GLY A 26 -28.07 -0.96 16.69
CA GLY A 26 -27.66 0.11 15.77
C GLY A 26 -26.16 0.39 15.81
N THR A 27 -25.55 0.39 17.02
CA THR A 27 -24.12 0.59 17.20
C THR A 27 -23.32 -0.57 16.63
N ALA A 28 -23.72 -1.81 16.91
CA ALA A 28 -23.04 -3.00 16.43
C ALA A 28 -23.00 -3.10 14.88
N THR A 29 -24.08 -2.73 14.21
CA THR A 29 -24.10 -2.71 12.73
C THR A 29 -23.20 -1.63 12.14
N ALA A 30 -23.09 -0.47 12.76
CA ALA A 30 -22.16 0.57 12.35
C ALA A 30 -20.70 0.14 12.53
N GLU A 31 -20.36 -0.48 13.67
CA GLU A 31 -19.03 -1.02 13.93
C GLU A 31 -18.62 -2.09 12.91
N LEU A 32 -19.52 -3.01 12.57
CA LEU A 32 -19.28 -4.01 11.53
C LEU A 32 -19.06 -3.38 10.15
N ALA A 33 -19.79 -2.34 9.81
CA ALA A 33 -19.59 -1.62 8.55
C ALA A 33 -18.25 -0.89 8.50
N MET A 34 -17.83 -0.28 9.62
CA MET A 34 -16.51 0.37 9.73
C MET A 34 -15.39 -0.65 9.64
N ALA A 35 -15.48 -1.77 10.36
CA ALA A 35 -14.49 -2.85 10.31
C ALA A 35 -14.35 -3.43 8.90
N GLY A 36 -15.46 -3.63 8.19
CA GLY A 36 -15.42 -4.07 6.79
C GLY A 36 -14.76 -3.06 5.85
N ASN A 37 -15.01 -1.77 6.03
CA ASN A 37 -14.37 -0.74 5.22
C ASN A 37 -12.87 -0.63 5.52
N GLU A 38 -12.47 -0.78 6.79
CA GLU A 38 -11.05 -0.77 7.16
C GLU A 38 -10.29 -1.96 6.55
N GLN A 39 -10.90 -3.13 6.50
CA GLN A 39 -10.32 -4.29 5.83
C GLN A 39 -10.05 -4.02 4.35
N TYR A 40 -10.97 -3.37 3.62
CA TYR A 40 -10.74 -3.04 2.21
C TYR A 40 -9.65 -1.98 2.02
N ARG A 41 -9.50 -1.05 2.97
CA ARG A 41 -8.39 -0.09 2.95
C ARG A 41 -7.05 -0.77 3.19
N GLU A 42 -6.99 -1.72 4.11
CA GLU A 42 -5.79 -2.53 4.36
C GLU A 42 -5.40 -3.31 3.10
N HIS A 43 -6.35 -3.96 2.42
CA HIS A 43 -6.10 -4.63 1.15
C HIS A 43 -5.60 -3.68 0.06
N ALA A 44 -6.13 -2.47 -0.03
CA ALA A 44 -5.65 -1.47 -0.98
C ALA A 44 -4.21 -1.03 -0.64
N SER A 45 -3.88 -0.86 0.65
CA SER A 45 -2.53 -0.54 1.11
C SER A 45 -1.53 -1.66 0.81
N ASP A 46 -1.91 -2.91 1.03
CA ASP A 46 -1.10 -4.08 0.67
C ASP A 46 -0.88 -4.18 -0.84
N ALA A 47 -1.90 -3.86 -1.63
CA ALA A 47 -1.78 -3.80 -3.09
C ALA A 47 -0.80 -2.71 -3.54
N ALA A 48 -0.87 -1.50 -2.94
CA ALA A 48 0.08 -0.43 -3.22
C ALA A 48 1.52 -0.83 -2.86
N SER A 49 1.72 -1.45 -1.69
CA SER A 49 3.02 -1.96 -1.25
C SER A 49 3.58 -3.02 -2.21
N THR A 50 2.73 -3.94 -2.67
CA THR A 50 3.09 -4.95 -3.68
C THR A 50 3.53 -4.29 -4.98
N GLY A 51 2.86 -3.22 -5.39
CA GLY A 51 3.25 -2.41 -6.55
C GLY A 51 4.65 -1.82 -6.41
N ILE A 52 4.99 -1.25 -5.25
CA ILE A 52 6.33 -0.73 -4.96
C ILE A 52 7.37 -1.86 -5.03
N GLU A 53 7.12 -3.00 -4.41
CA GLU A 53 8.04 -4.14 -4.45
C GLU A 53 8.28 -4.62 -5.89
N GLN A 54 7.24 -4.70 -6.70
CA GLN A 54 7.35 -5.09 -8.09
C GLN A 54 8.09 -4.04 -8.92
N ALA A 55 7.85 -2.76 -8.67
CA ALA A 55 8.59 -1.67 -9.30
C ALA A 55 10.08 -1.72 -8.97
N LEU A 56 10.43 -2.00 -7.72
CA LEU A 56 11.83 -2.17 -7.28
C LEU A 56 12.54 -3.32 -7.99
N THR A 57 11.86 -4.42 -8.30
CA THR A 57 12.45 -5.53 -9.05
C THR A 57 12.76 -5.19 -10.51
N ASN A 58 12.02 -4.24 -11.07
CA ASN A 58 12.15 -3.79 -12.46
C ASN A 58 12.99 -2.51 -12.59
N LEU A 59 13.49 -1.96 -11.47
CA LEU A 59 14.24 -0.72 -11.48
C LEU A 59 15.61 -0.93 -12.14
N SER A 60 15.92 -0.08 -13.13
CA SER A 60 17.21 -0.06 -13.82
C SER A 60 18.06 1.12 -13.35
N ALA A 61 19.37 0.92 -13.26
CA ALA A 61 20.31 2.01 -12.98
C ALA A 61 20.49 2.98 -14.16
N THR A 62 19.89 2.69 -15.31
CA THR A 62 19.94 3.60 -16.46
C THR A 62 18.75 4.56 -16.35
N PRO A 63 18.99 5.87 -16.11
CA PRO A 63 17.93 6.85 -16.02
C PRO A 63 17.19 7.00 -17.36
N THR A 64 15.87 6.98 -17.31
CA THR A 64 15.02 7.33 -18.45
C THR A 64 14.36 8.68 -18.18
N ALA A 65 14.33 9.54 -19.19
CA ALA A 65 13.70 10.86 -19.08
C ALA A 65 12.17 10.77 -18.93
N THR A 66 11.59 9.64 -19.33
CA THR A 66 10.15 9.40 -19.27
C THR A 66 9.83 8.49 -18.08
N ALA A 67 8.74 8.80 -17.36
CA ALA A 67 8.24 7.91 -16.33
C ALA A 67 7.91 6.52 -16.92
N ILE A 68 8.24 5.49 -16.17
CA ILE A 68 7.87 4.12 -16.52
C ILE A 68 6.59 3.81 -15.77
N GLU A 69 5.50 3.70 -16.52
CA GLU A 69 4.19 3.40 -15.95
C GLU A 69 3.83 1.94 -16.18
N THR A 70 3.35 1.30 -15.13
CA THR A 70 2.76 -0.03 -15.21
C THR A 70 1.26 0.13 -15.01
N GLY A 71 0.47 -0.29 -15.98
CA GLY A 71 -1.00 -0.25 -15.91
C GLY A 71 -1.55 -1.16 -14.81
N PRO A 72 -2.87 -1.16 -14.61
CA PRO A 72 -3.48 -1.96 -13.55
C PRO A 72 -3.05 -3.42 -13.64
N THR A 73 -2.36 -3.88 -12.61
CA THR A 73 -1.85 -5.25 -12.50
C THR A 73 -2.49 -5.91 -11.30
N ALA A 74 -3.00 -7.13 -11.47
CA ALA A 74 -3.58 -7.88 -10.37
C ALA A 74 -2.50 -8.27 -9.35
N VAL A 75 -2.83 -8.17 -8.07
CA VAL A 75 -1.96 -8.65 -6.98
C VAL A 75 -1.90 -10.17 -7.03
N PRO A 76 -0.71 -10.79 -7.00
CA PRO A 76 -0.58 -12.24 -7.00
C PRO A 76 -1.36 -12.87 -5.84
N GLY A 77 -2.20 -13.84 -6.14
CA GLY A 77 -3.00 -14.56 -5.15
C GLY A 77 -4.37 -13.95 -4.85
N THR A 78 -4.70 -12.77 -5.40
CA THR A 78 -6.05 -12.17 -5.32
C THR A 78 -6.59 -11.90 -6.72
N THR A 79 -7.93 -11.90 -6.86
CA THR A 79 -8.60 -11.52 -8.11
C THR A 79 -9.29 -10.17 -8.01
N MET A 80 -9.21 -9.54 -6.84
CA MET A 80 -10.02 -8.37 -6.50
C MET A 80 -9.16 -7.12 -6.26
N ASP A 81 -7.87 -7.32 -6.01
CA ASP A 81 -6.92 -6.26 -5.71
C ASP A 81 -5.98 -6.04 -6.89
N SER A 82 -5.72 -4.78 -7.19
CA SER A 82 -4.83 -4.38 -8.28
C SER A 82 -4.01 -3.17 -7.87
N TYR A 83 -2.88 -2.99 -8.54
CA TYR A 83 -2.03 -1.81 -8.36
C TYR A 83 -1.63 -1.20 -9.69
N THR A 84 -1.31 0.08 -9.65
CA THR A 84 -0.71 0.85 -10.75
C THR A 84 0.52 1.54 -10.21
N THR A 85 1.65 1.48 -10.94
CA THR A 85 2.89 2.11 -10.49
C THR A 85 3.44 3.08 -11.52
N SER A 86 4.11 4.12 -11.05
CA SER A 86 4.85 5.07 -11.84
C SER A 86 6.25 5.24 -11.25
N ILE A 87 7.29 4.99 -12.03
CA ILE A 87 8.69 5.18 -11.63
C ILE A 87 9.22 6.40 -12.34
N ARG A 88 9.70 7.38 -11.56
CA ARG A 88 10.28 8.61 -12.10
C ARG A 88 11.72 8.77 -11.64
N PHE A 89 12.60 9.12 -12.57
CA PHE A 89 13.95 9.57 -12.23
C PHE A 89 13.88 10.98 -11.64
N ALA A 90 14.48 11.15 -10.45
CA ALA A 90 14.45 12.40 -9.69
C ALA A 90 15.76 13.19 -9.77
N GLY A 91 16.86 12.51 -10.08
CA GLY A 91 18.16 13.18 -10.19
C GLY A 91 19.33 12.22 -9.94
N GLU A 92 20.52 12.74 -10.15
CA GLU A 92 21.77 12.01 -9.87
C GLU A 92 22.58 12.74 -8.80
N GLU A 93 23.30 11.98 -8.00
CA GLU A 93 24.23 12.46 -6.99
C GLU A 93 25.63 11.90 -7.25
N MET A 94 26.58 12.81 -7.43
CA MET A 94 27.99 12.48 -7.56
C MET A 94 28.70 12.69 -6.23
N GLY A 95 29.68 11.84 -5.92
CA GLY A 95 30.49 12.02 -4.71
C GLY A 95 29.84 11.52 -3.45
N LEU A 96 29.28 10.33 -3.48
CA LEU A 96 28.69 9.67 -2.30
C LEU A 96 29.68 9.63 -1.13
N PRO A 97 29.26 10.01 0.10
CA PRO A 97 30.12 9.95 1.29
C PRO A 97 30.71 8.55 1.47
N GLN A 98 32.01 8.48 1.78
CA GLN A 98 32.77 7.22 1.99
C GLN A 98 33.00 6.35 0.76
N SER A 99 32.68 6.80 -0.43
CA SER A 99 33.07 6.10 -1.66
C SER A 99 34.29 6.79 -2.29
N SER A 100 35.08 6.01 -3.07
CA SER A 100 36.14 6.59 -3.94
C SER A 100 35.44 7.39 -5.02
N ALA A 101 35.31 8.67 -4.79
CA ALA A 101 34.32 9.61 -5.31
C ALA A 101 34.16 9.71 -6.84
N GLU A 102 35.11 9.14 -7.62
CA GLU A 102 35.07 9.31 -9.08
C GLU A 102 34.41 8.15 -9.83
N LYS A 103 34.02 7.07 -9.14
CA LYS A 103 33.55 5.84 -9.80
C LYS A 103 32.13 5.41 -9.50
N LEU A 104 31.47 6.03 -8.54
CA LEU A 104 30.10 5.69 -8.15
C LEU A 104 29.18 6.89 -8.31
N ILE A 105 28.02 6.65 -8.89
CA ILE A 105 26.94 7.62 -9.05
C ILE A 105 25.71 7.08 -8.33
N GLY A 106 25.03 7.93 -7.57
CA GLY A 106 23.73 7.67 -6.99
C GLY A 106 22.62 8.18 -7.91
N TYR A 107 21.70 7.32 -8.25
CA TYR A 107 20.50 7.67 -9.03
C TYR A 107 19.29 7.67 -8.12
N HIS A 108 18.64 8.81 -7.98
CA HIS A 108 17.43 8.97 -7.19
C HIS A 108 16.20 8.68 -8.04
N TYR A 109 15.35 7.81 -7.55
CA TYR A 109 14.07 7.50 -8.16
C TYR A 109 12.94 7.74 -7.17
N VAL A 110 11.80 8.10 -7.67
CA VAL A 110 10.55 8.17 -6.94
C VAL A 110 9.59 7.17 -7.57
N ILE A 111 9.07 6.27 -6.75
CA ILE A 111 8.07 5.28 -7.13
C ILE A 111 6.77 5.68 -6.48
N ASP A 112 5.77 5.96 -7.28
CA ASP A 112 4.39 6.16 -6.82
C ASP A 112 3.61 4.90 -7.14
N SER A 113 2.83 4.40 -6.18
CA SER A 113 1.99 3.23 -6.33
C SER A 113 0.60 3.49 -5.80
N ALA A 114 -0.42 3.21 -6.61
CA ALA A 114 -1.82 3.27 -6.23
C ALA A 114 -2.39 1.85 -6.21
N GLY A 115 -2.80 1.41 -5.03
CA GLY A 115 -3.49 0.14 -4.80
C GLY A 115 -5.00 0.33 -4.78
N VAL A 116 -5.72 -0.57 -5.41
CA VAL A 116 -7.19 -0.55 -5.49
C VAL A 116 -7.72 -1.89 -5.03
N SER A 117 -8.74 -1.86 -4.17
CA SER A 117 -9.44 -3.03 -3.66
C SER A 117 -10.95 -2.90 -3.85
N LEU A 118 -11.70 -3.87 -3.30
CA LEU A 118 -13.15 -3.89 -3.36
C LEU A 118 -13.80 -2.61 -2.82
N ARG A 119 -15.03 -2.35 -3.26
CA ARG A 119 -15.82 -1.17 -2.89
C ARG A 119 -15.17 0.17 -3.23
N GLY A 120 -14.14 0.15 -4.11
CA GLY A 120 -13.44 1.37 -4.50
C GLY A 120 -12.52 1.90 -3.41
N ALA A 121 -12.02 1.05 -2.50
CA ALA A 121 -10.96 1.42 -1.58
C ALA A 121 -9.67 1.65 -2.37
N VAL A 122 -9.03 2.79 -2.14
CA VAL A 122 -7.79 3.19 -2.80
C VAL A 122 -6.80 3.64 -1.73
N ASP A 123 -5.54 3.25 -1.90
CA ASP A 123 -4.41 3.76 -1.12
C ASP A 123 -3.27 4.13 -2.06
N GLU A 124 -2.64 5.26 -1.78
CA GLU A 124 -1.52 5.78 -2.58
C GLU A 124 -0.28 5.86 -1.72
N GLN A 125 0.81 5.26 -2.20
CA GLN A 125 2.09 5.23 -1.51
C GLN A 125 3.19 5.75 -2.42
N THR A 126 4.13 6.51 -1.84
CA THR A 126 5.30 7.03 -2.55
C THR A 126 6.56 6.58 -1.83
N GLN A 127 7.50 6.03 -2.59
CA GLN A 127 8.79 5.54 -2.10
C GLN A 127 9.94 6.20 -2.84
N GLY A 128 10.84 6.85 -2.09
CA GLY A 128 12.14 7.30 -2.61
C GLY A 128 13.16 6.15 -2.61
N VAL A 129 13.91 6.00 -3.68
CA VAL A 129 14.92 4.95 -3.84
C VAL A 129 16.22 5.54 -4.37
N LEU A 130 17.34 5.14 -3.77
CA LEU A 130 18.69 5.46 -4.25
C LEU A 130 19.33 4.20 -4.81
N VAL A 131 19.66 4.23 -6.09
CA VAL A 131 20.40 3.18 -6.77
C VAL A 131 21.83 3.65 -6.95
N VAL A 132 22.79 2.93 -6.36
CA VAL A 132 24.22 3.24 -6.50
C VAL A 132 24.82 2.32 -7.56
N ALA A 133 25.41 2.91 -8.59
CA ALA A 133 26.02 2.19 -9.69
C ALA A 133 27.38 2.79 -10.09
N PRO A 134 28.29 2.00 -10.67
CA PRO A 134 29.51 2.54 -11.28
C PRO A 134 29.17 3.53 -12.40
N ALA A 135 29.93 4.62 -12.49
CA ALA A 135 29.76 5.60 -13.55
C ALA A 135 29.87 4.92 -14.93
N GLY A 136 28.85 5.11 -15.78
CA GLY A 136 28.79 4.51 -17.12
C GLY A 136 28.34 3.05 -17.18
N SER A 137 27.87 2.47 -16.08
CA SER A 137 27.29 1.10 -16.08
C SER A 137 25.77 1.12 -16.22
N THR A 138 25.24 0.14 -16.95
CA THR A 138 23.82 -0.23 -16.89
C THR A 138 23.69 -1.33 -15.84
N ALA A 139 23.39 -0.96 -14.59
CA ALA A 139 23.15 -1.95 -13.53
C ALA A 139 21.64 -2.19 -13.38
N THR A 140 21.25 -3.44 -13.40
CA THR A 140 19.88 -3.83 -13.06
C THR A 140 19.85 -4.16 -11.58
N TYR A 141 18.95 -3.53 -10.83
CA TYR A 141 18.74 -3.85 -9.43
C TYR A 141 18.08 -5.23 -9.31
N THR A 142 18.80 -6.18 -8.70
CA THR A 142 18.26 -7.50 -8.40
C THR A 142 17.91 -7.57 -6.91
N ARG A 143 16.69 -7.95 -6.62
CA ARG A 143 16.08 -7.98 -5.29
C ARG A 143 16.95 -8.65 -4.23
N ALA A 144 16.85 -8.09 -3.03
CA ALA A 144 17.16 -8.71 -1.74
C ALA A 144 18.54 -9.36 -1.60
N GLY A 145 19.52 -8.59 -1.21
CA GLY A 145 20.72 -9.09 -0.55
C GLY A 145 21.75 -9.81 -1.43
N THR A 146 21.48 -9.96 -2.71
CA THR A 146 22.43 -10.48 -3.68
C THR A 146 22.99 -9.35 -4.52
N GLY A 147 23.86 -8.54 -3.99
CA GLY A 147 24.64 -7.50 -4.66
C GLY A 147 24.40 -7.22 -6.16
N LEU A 148 24.80 -6.06 -6.59
CA LEU A 148 24.80 -5.65 -8.00
C LEU A 148 25.45 -6.75 -8.86
N ALA A 149 24.65 -7.39 -9.70
CA ALA A 149 25.18 -8.28 -10.71
C ALA A 149 25.92 -7.42 -11.75
N GLY A 150 27.23 -7.36 -11.65
CA GLY A 150 28.06 -6.75 -12.67
C GLY A 150 27.86 -7.48 -13.99
N GLY A 151 27.38 -6.75 -15.02
CA GLY A 151 27.22 -7.30 -16.35
C GLY A 151 28.60 -7.78 -16.87
N SER A 152 28.68 -9.05 -17.21
CA SER A 152 29.80 -9.58 -17.97
C SER A 152 29.71 -9.06 -19.40
N SER A 153 30.65 -8.23 -19.79
CA SER A 153 30.87 -7.92 -21.21
C SER A 153 31.39 -9.14 -21.94
N PRO A 154 31.06 -9.32 -23.22
CA PRO A 154 31.65 -10.33 -24.09
C PRO A 154 33.11 -10.02 -24.40
#